data_61afd866a3c6ee6172aa7bc439fbf4ff
#
_entry.id   61afd866a3c6ee6172aa7bc439fbf4ff
#
_cell.length_a   1.000
_cell.length_b   1.000
_cell.length_c   1.000
_cell.angle_alpha   90.00
_cell.angle_beta   90.00
_cell.angle_gamma   90.00
#
_symmetry.space_group_name_H-M   'P 1'
#
loop_
_entity.id
_entity.type
_entity.pdbx_description
1 polymer ?
#
loop_
_entity_poly.entity_id
_entity_poly.type
_entity_poly.pdbx_seq_one_letter_code
_entity_poly.pdbx_strand_id
1 'polypeptide(L)'
;MLTDENKNLIWSEVADPVIKPDEVLVEVHAAGVNRADLLQREGKYPSPEGSPQWMGLEISGVIAELGPEAKAKSSWQVGDKVCALLGGGGYAEKVAVRYDMLMPVPKGLTMEEAAILPEALATSYLNLFIEGRLEAGQTAFIPAGASGLASLAIPLAKAFGARVITSVLSEDIAKSISHLGADVIIDSSKENTADVLEQQMKAGFPVNVAMDCLGGEMLGQSLPFMTNGGYWIIISTLAGVT
;
A
#
# COMPACT_ATOMS: atom_id res chain seq x y z
N MET A 1 -6.30 0.79 20.05
CA MET A 1 -7.11 2.04 20.01
C MET A 1 -8.50 1.77 19.48
N LEU A 2 -9.53 2.21 20.18
CA LEU A 2 -10.93 2.12 19.77
C LEU A 2 -11.45 3.48 19.29
N THR A 3 -12.67 3.52 18.78
CA THR A 3 -13.33 4.74 18.33
C THR A 3 -14.51 5.04 19.24
N ASP A 4 -14.64 6.26 19.75
CA ASP A 4 -15.80 6.71 20.52
C ASP A 4 -17.01 7.02 19.61
N GLU A 5 -18.14 7.41 20.21
CA GLU A 5 -19.37 7.77 19.50
C GLU A 5 -19.17 8.96 18.53
N ASN A 6 -18.19 9.81 18.78
CA ASN A 6 -17.82 10.95 17.94
C ASN A 6 -16.73 10.63 16.92
N LYS A 7 -16.37 9.33 16.80
CA LYS A 7 -15.30 8.83 15.90
C LYS A 7 -13.89 9.35 16.24
N ASN A 8 -13.68 9.78 17.48
CA ASN A 8 -12.34 10.07 17.98
C ASN A 8 -11.64 8.77 18.37
N LEU A 9 -10.33 8.73 18.16
CA LEU A 9 -9.52 7.62 18.64
C LEU A 9 -9.33 7.75 20.16
N ILE A 10 -9.65 6.69 20.87
CA ILE A 10 -9.46 6.59 22.31
C ILE A 10 -8.55 5.44 22.65
N TRP A 11 -7.67 5.66 23.61
CA TRP A 11 -6.85 4.61 24.19
C TRP A 11 -7.73 3.79 25.15
N SER A 12 -7.80 2.47 24.94
CA SER A 12 -8.69 1.60 25.71
C SER A 12 -7.99 0.29 26.02
N GLU A 13 -8.25 -0.25 27.20
CA GLU A 13 -7.83 -1.60 27.55
C GLU A 13 -8.76 -2.61 26.88
N VAL A 14 -8.17 -3.64 26.29
CA VAL A 14 -8.84 -4.80 25.71
C VAL A 14 -8.16 -6.07 26.19
N ALA A 15 -8.84 -7.21 26.08
CA ALA A 15 -8.23 -8.49 26.40
C ALA A 15 -7.06 -8.79 25.46
N ASP A 16 -5.99 -9.36 25.96
CA ASP A 16 -4.88 -9.87 25.15
C ASP A 16 -5.41 -10.87 24.11
N PRO A 17 -4.92 -10.83 22.88
CA PRO A 17 -5.34 -11.76 21.86
C PRO A 17 -4.94 -13.19 22.22
N VAL A 18 -5.87 -14.13 22.02
CA VAL A 18 -5.60 -15.56 22.16
C VAL A 18 -5.23 -16.10 20.78
N ILE A 19 -3.98 -16.57 20.65
CA ILE A 19 -3.49 -17.10 19.36
C ILE A 19 -4.11 -18.46 19.04
N LYS A 20 -4.45 -18.64 17.76
CA LYS A 20 -4.83 -19.96 17.20
C LYS A 20 -3.59 -20.81 16.92
N PRO A 21 -3.76 -22.11 16.63
CA PRO A 21 -2.61 -22.99 16.35
C PRO A 21 -1.68 -22.51 15.23
N ASP A 22 -2.23 -21.85 14.21
CA ASP A 22 -1.53 -21.30 13.05
C ASP A 22 -1.14 -19.81 13.19
N GLU A 23 -1.33 -19.23 14.37
CA GLU A 23 -1.00 -17.83 14.63
C GLU A 23 0.24 -17.67 15.52
N VAL A 24 0.78 -16.48 15.48
CA VAL A 24 1.84 -16.01 16.40
C VAL A 24 1.36 -14.76 17.12
N LEU A 25 1.79 -14.57 18.35
CA LEU A 25 1.60 -13.31 19.07
C LEU A 25 2.78 -12.40 18.75
N VAL A 26 2.47 -11.21 18.26
CA VAL A 26 3.47 -10.16 18.00
C VAL A 26 3.29 -9.02 19.00
N GLU A 27 4.34 -8.66 19.72
CA GLU A 27 4.44 -7.40 20.45
C GLU A 27 4.73 -6.30 19.43
N VAL A 28 3.78 -5.39 19.29
CA VAL A 28 3.82 -4.32 18.26
C VAL A 28 4.80 -3.23 18.68
N HIS A 29 5.74 -2.93 17.81
CA HIS A 29 6.66 -1.80 17.98
C HIS A 29 6.13 -0.54 17.29
N ALA A 30 5.65 -0.68 16.05
CA ALA A 30 5.08 0.40 15.26
C ALA A 30 3.95 -0.12 14.38
N ALA A 31 3.02 0.76 14.03
CA ALA A 31 1.92 0.50 13.10
C ALA A 31 1.86 1.59 12.02
N GLY A 32 1.65 1.19 10.78
CA GLY A 32 1.42 2.11 9.67
C GLY A 32 0.03 2.74 9.72
N VAL A 33 -0.12 3.92 9.11
CA VAL A 33 -1.41 4.62 8.96
C VAL A 33 -1.79 4.68 7.50
N ASN A 34 -2.93 4.10 7.17
CA ASN A 34 -3.42 3.97 5.82
C ASN A 34 -4.76 4.72 5.61
N ARG A 35 -5.10 5.02 4.36
CA ARG A 35 -6.39 5.66 4.03
C ARG A 35 -7.58 4.81 4.49
N ALA A 36 -7.45 3.49 4.43
CA ALA A 36 -8.48 2.56 4.86
C ALA A 36 -8.79 2.69 6.37
N ASP A 37 -7.81 2.97 7.22
CA ASP A 37 -8.02 3.24 8.65
C ASP A 37 -8.92 4.45 8.87
N LEU A 38 -8.72 5.52 8.08
CA LEU A 38 -9.58 6.71 8.15
C LEU A 38 -11.02 6.39 7.73
N LEU A 39 -11.18 5.57 6.69
CA LEU A 39 -12.50 5.11 6.23
C LEU A 39 -13.15 4.17 7.25
N GLN A 40 -12.38 3.29 7.89
CA GLN A 40 -12.86 2.42 8.96
C GLN A 40 -13.35 3.24 10.15
N ARG A 41 -12.60 4.26 10.56
CA ARG A 41 -13.01 5.20 11.60
C ARG A 41 -14.35 5.88 11.29
N GLU A 42 -14.58 6.17 10.00
CA GLU A 42 -15.85 6.76 9.53
C GLU A 42 -16.98 5.72 9.39
N GLY A 43 -16.71 4.43 9.56
CA GLY A 43 -17.66 3.34 9.35
C GLY A 43 -17.90 2.99 7.87
N LYS A 44 -17.01 3.42 6.98
CA LYS A 44 -17.09 3.20 5.52
C LYS A 44 -16.21 2.05 5.02
N TYR A 45 -15.42 1.45 5.90
CA TYR A 45 -14.53 0.33 5.59
C TYR A 45 -14.59 -0.67 6.75
N PRO A 46 -15.46 -1.69 6.68
CA PRO A 46 -15.60 -2.67 7.75
C PRO A 46 -14.37 -3.59 7.81
N SER A 47 -13.97 -4.00 9.02
CA SER A 47 -12.96 -5.04 9.18
C SER A 47 -13.41 -6.34 8.51
N PRO A 48 -12.51 -7.09 7.87
CA PRO A 48 -12.81 -8.43 7.37
C PRO A 48 -13.35 -9.33 8.49
N GLU A 49 -14.20 -10.29 8.11
CA GLU A 49 -14.76 -11.26 9.06
C GLU A 49 -13.64 -12.00 9.81
N GLY A 50 -13.78 -12.10 11.13
CA GLY A 50 -12.78 -12.73 12.00
C GLY A 50 -11.61 -11.85 12.41
N SER A 51 -11.51 -10.63 11.87
CA SER A 51 -10.49 -9.66 12.28
C SER A 51 -10.99 -8.80 13.45
N PRO A 52 -10.07 -8.24 14.27
CA PRO A 52 -10.43 -7.27 15.29
C PRO A 52 -11.16 -6.06 14.69
N GLN A 53 -12.10 -5.49 15.48
CA GLN A 53 -12.91 -4.35 15.02
C GLN A 53 -12.17 -3.01 15.09
N TRP A 54 -11.04 -2.96 15.80
CA TRP A 54 -10.20 -1.76 15.84
C TRP A 54 -9.16 -1.75 14.71
N MET A 55 -8.74 -0.55 14.38
CA MET A 55 -7.92 -0.26 13.20
C MET A 55 -6.49 -0.78 13.31
N GLY A 56 -5.77 -0.56 12.24
CA GLY A 56 -4.35 -0.90 12.05
C GLY A 56 -4.21 -2.08 11.11
N LEU A 57 -3.87 -1.77 9.84
CA LEU A 57 -3.76 -2.76 8.76
C LEU A 57 -2.35 -3.31 8.59
N GLU A 58 -1.36 -2.70 9.24
CA GLU A 58 0.03 -3.13 9.14
C GLU A 58 0.82 -2.77 10.38
N ILE A 59 1.79 -3.61 10.69
CA ILE A 59 2.66 -3.45 11.87
C ILE A 59 4.09 -3.88 11.58
N SER A 60 4.98 -3.46 12.48
CA SER A 60 6.21 -4.17 12.81
C SER A 60 6.25 -4.50 14.30
N GLY A 61 6.96 -5.55 14.64
CA GLY A 61 7.03 -5.99 16.03
C GLY A 61 7.98 -7.15 16.23
N VAL A 62 7.89 -7.75 17.40
CA VAL A 62 8.72 -8.89 17.81
C VAL A 62 7.79 -10.06 18.16
N ILE A 63 8.12 -11.25 17.68
CA ILE A 63 7.36 -12.46 18.01
C ILE A 63 7.54 -12.77 19.50
N ALA A 64 6.43 -12.81 20.25
CA ALA A 64 6.40 -13.15 21.67
C ALA A 64 6.02 -14.63 21.90
N GLU A 65 5.13 -15.18 21.06
CA GLU A 65 4.65 -16.56 21.19
C GLU A 65 4.30 -17.14 19.83
N LEU A 66 4.42 -18.46 19.66
CA LEU A 66 4.01 -19.19 18.46
C LEU A 66 3.00 -20.28 18.83
N GLY A 67 1.92 -20.36 18.08
CA GLY A 67 1.01 -21.51 18.11
C GLY A 67 1.72 -22.80 17.64
N PRO A 68 1.21 -23.98 18.04
CA PRO A 68 1.87 -25.24 17.75
C PRO A 68 2.02 -25.56 16.27
N GLU A 69 1.08 -25.15 15.45
CA GLU A 69 1.13 -25.33 14.00
C GLU A 69 2.10 -24.33 13.36
N ALA A 70 2.09 -23.07 13.79
CA ALA A 70 3.04 -22.05 13.35
C ALA A 70 4.48 -22.48 13.64
N LYS A 71 4.74 -23.03 14.84
CA LYS A 71 6.03 -23.57 15.25
C LYS A 71 6.48 -24.76 14.41
N ALA A 72 5.52 -25.61 13.99
CA ALA A 72 5.83 -26.81 13.21
C ALA A 72 6.04 -26.54 11.72
N LYS A 73 5.35 -25.51 11.16
CA LYS A 73 5.30 -25.23 9.71
C LYS A 73 6.13 -24.05 9.25
N SER A 74 6.72 -23.29 10.16
CA SER A 74 7.55 -22.14 9.81
C SER A 74 8.93 -22.23 10.47
N SER A 75 9.83 -21.34 10.04
CA SER A 75 11.15 -21.14 10.67
C SER A 75 11.15 -20.03 11.74
N TRP A 76 10.00 -19.42 11.99
CA TRP A 76 9.88 -18.32 12.96
C TRP A 76 10.21 -18.75 14.39
N GLN A 77 10.80 -17.84 15.14
CA GLN A 77 11.18 -18.04 16.54
C GLN A 77 10.74 -16.85 17.39
N VAL A 78 10.55 -17.09 18.69
CA VAL A 78 10.37 -16.00 19.65
C VAL A 78 11.59 -15.09 19.61
N GLY A 79 11.35 -13.78 19.56
CA GLY A 79 12.39 -12.76 19.42
C GLY A 79 12.67 -12.31 17.98
N ASP A 80 12.12 -13.00 16.97
CA ASP A 80 12.27 -12.56 15.59
C ASP A 80 11.56 -11.23 15.34
N LYS A 81 12.23 -10.34 14.60
CA LYS A 81 11.70 -9.05 14.16
C LYS A 81 10.93 -9.24 12.88
N VAL A 82 9.66 -8.84 12.90
CA VAL A 82 8.73 -9.06 11.80
C VAL A 82 7.95 -7.81 11.45
N CYS A 83 7.43 -7.76 10.23
CA CYS A 83 6.34 -6.89 9.83
C CYS A 83 5.24 -7.73 9.21
N ALA A 84 4.00 -7.22 9.21
CA ALA A 84 2.85 -7.97 8.73
C ALA A 84 1.74 -7.07 8.20
N LEU A 85 1.04 -7.58 7.17
CA LEU A 85 -0.26 -7.08 6.75
C LEU A 85 -1.35 -7.73 7.61
N LEU A 86 -2.34 -6.96 8.02
CA LEU A 86 -3.40 -7.37 8.92
C LEU A 86 -4.79 -7.05 8.35
N GLY A 87 -5.79 -7.81 8.78
CA GLY A 87 -7.19 -7.44 8.55
C GLY A 87 -7.73 -6.37 9.49
N GLY A 88 -6.95 -5.96 10.49
CA GLY A 88 -7.26 -5.01 11.54
C GLY A 88 -6.49 -5.34 12.82
N GLY A 89 -6.62 -4.52 13.84
CA GLY A 89 -6.05 -4.79 15.16
C GLY A 89 -4.65 -4.25 15.41
N GLY A 90 -3.97 -3.70 14.41
CA GLY A 90 -2.58 -3.25 14.53
C GLY A 90 -2.37 -2.05 15.47
N TYR A 91 -3.41 -1.27 15.76
CA TYR A 91 -3.33 -0.17 16.74
C TYR A 91 -3.51 -0.68 18.17
N ALA A 92 -2.68 -1.62 18.55
CA ALA A 92 -2.64 -2.27 19.84
C ALA A 92 -1.19 -2.59 20.23
N GLU A 93 -0.95 -2.91 21.49
CA GLU A 93 0.37 -3.33 21.98
C GLU A 93 0.73 -4.75 21.54
N LYS A 94 -0.31 -5.58 21.29
CA LYS A 94 -0.16 -6.97 20.84
C LYS A 94 -1.19 -7.30 19.78
N VAL A 95 -0.82 -8.16 18.84
CA VAL A 95 -1.71 -8.66 17.79
C VAL A 95 -1.40 -10.13 17.49
N ALA A 96 -2.48 -10.91 17.22
CA ALA A 96 -2.35 -12.27 16.70
C ALA A 96 -2.29 -12.23 15.16
N VAL A 97 -1.31 -12.88 14.56
CA VAL A 97 -1.07 -12.88 13.12
C VAL A 97 -0.83 -14.31 12.66
N ARG A 98 -1.40 -14.72 11.54
CA ARG A 98 -1.05 -16.01 10.91
C ARG A 98 0.43 -16.02 10.55
N TYR A 99 1.11 -17.14 10.80
CA TYR A 99 2.54 -17.27 10.57
C TYR A 99 2.96 -17.03 9.10
N ASP A 100 2.08 -17.31 8.16
CA ASP A 100 2.31 -17.14 6.71
C ASP A 100 2.08 -15.71 6.19
N MET A 101 1.54 -14.82 7.04
CA MET A 101 1.41 -13.39 6.77
C MET A 101 2.59 -12.56 7.28
N LEU A 102 3.51 -13.20 7.99
CA LEU A 102 4.70 -12.52 8.51
C LEU A 102 5.78 -12.38 7.44
N MET A 103 6.44 -11.25 7.47
CA MET A 103 7.65 -10.96 6.70
C MET A 103 8.78 -10.58 7.65
N PRO A 104 10.03 -10.98 7.39
CA PRO A 104 11.15 -10.49 8.20
C PRO A 104 11.32 -8.99 7.98
N VAL A 105 11.69 -8.26 9.04
CA VAL A 105 12.11 -6.86 8.87
C VAL A 105 13.30 -6.82 7.91
N PRO A 106 13.23 -6.08 6.80
CA PRO A 106 14.32 -6.02 5.83
C PRO A 106 15.61 -5.48 6.47
N LYS A 107 16.73 -6.07 6.06
CA LYS A 107 18.03 -5.65 6.59
C LYS A 107 18.31 -4.18 6.26
N GLY A 108 18.65 -3.41 7.27
CA GLY A 108 18.97 -1.98 7.14
C GLY A 108 17.80 -1.04 7.42
N LEU A 109 16.59 -1.56 7.60
CA LEU A 109 15.45 -0.75 8.02
C LEU A 109 15.25 -0.80 9.54
N THR A 110 14.74 0.30 10.07
CA THR A 110 14.22 0.37 11.45
C THR A 110 12.86 -0.34 11.55
N MET A 111 12.37 -0.53 12.77
CA MET A 111 11.05 -1.11 12.98
C MET A 111 9.96 -0.18 12.45
N GLU A 112 10.12 1.13 12.64
CA GLU A 112 9.18 2.14 12.15
C GLU A 112 9.11 2.15 10.62
N GLU A 113 10.25 2.07 9.94
CA GLU A 113 10.31 1.98 8.48
C GLU A 113 9.71 0.66 7.96
N ALA A 114 9.91 -0.44 8.67
CA ALA A 114 9.34 -1.74 8.30
C ALA A 114 7.82 -1.79 8.51
N ALA A 115 7.26 -1.01 9.45
CA ALA A 115 5.84 -1.02 9.74
C ALA A 115 4.96 -0.49 8.61
N ILE A 116 5.50 0.34 7.71
CA ILE A 116 4.77 0.97 6.61
C ILE A 116 4.94 0.25 5.26
N LEU A 117 5.63 -0.89 5.25
CA LEU A 117 5.88 -1.63 4.02
C LEU A 117 4.72 -2.56 3.62
N PRO A 118 4.10 -3.33 4.55
CA PRO A 118 3.24 -4.44 4.19
C PRO A 118 2.06 -4.06 3.30
N GLU A 119 1.32 -3.01 3.67
CA GLU A 119 0.11 -2.58 2.94
C GLU A 119 0.47 -2.01 1.57
N ALA A 120 1.32 -1.01 1.52
CA ALA A 120 1.63 -0.31 0.29
C ALA A 120 2.46 -1.17 -0.68
N LEU A 121 3.35 -2.04 -0.18
CA LEU A 121 4.15 -2.93 -1.01
C LEU A 121 3.29 -4.06 -1.58
N ALA A 122 2.45 -4.72 -0.76
CA ALA A 122 1.55 -5.77 -1.21
C ALA A 122 0.53 -5.24 -2.23
N THR A 123 -0.07 -4.07 -1.97
CA THR A 123 -0.98 -3.39 -2.89
C THR A 123 -0.28 -3.06 -4.20
N SER A 124 0.93 -2.51 -4.16
CA SER A 124 1.69 -2.18 -5.38
C SER A 124 2.04 -3.43 -6.18
N TYR A 125 2.54 -4.48 -5.53
CA TYR A 125 2.95 -5.72 -6.19
C TYR A 125 1.75 -6.44 -6.81
N LEU A 126 0.66 -6.58 -6.07
CA LEU A 126 -0.57 -7.21 -6.56
C LEU A 126 -1.07 -6.48 -7.83
N ASN A 127 -1.23 -5.16 -7.73
CA ASN A 127 -1.89 -4.41 -8.80
C ASN A 127 -0.99 -4.16 -10.01
N LEU A 128 0.30 -3.93 -9.83
CA LEU A 128 1.22 -3.71 -10.96
C LEU A 128 1.60 -5.02 -11.65
N PHE A 129 1.94 -6.07 -10.90
CA PHE A 129 2.59 -7.25 -11.48
C PHE A 129 1.67 -8.47 -11.60
N ILE A 130 0.79 -8.72 -10.64
CA ILE A 130 -0.11 -9.87 -10.70
C ILE A 130 -1.32 -9.54 -11.59
N GLU A 131 -2.05 -8.48 -11.26
CA GLU A 131 -3.24 -8.07 -12.01
C GLU A 131 -2.89 -7.30 -13.29
N GLY A 132 -2.00 -6.32 -13.17
CA GLY A 132 -1.57 -5.47 -14.29
C GLY A 132 -0.57 -6.12 -15.23
N ARG A 133 0.10 -7.20 -14.81
CA ARG A 133 1.10 -7.93 -15.61
C ARG A 133 2.21 -7.04 -16.17
N LEU A 134 2.64 -6.06 -15.39
CA LEU A 134 3.70 -5.14 -15.77
C LEU A 134 5.02 -5.89 -15.97
N GLU A 135 5.64 -5.68 -17.13
CA GLU A 135 6.91 -6.29 -17.52
C GLU A 135 8.03 -5.24 -17.66
N ALA A 136 9.28 -5.69 -17.62
CA ALA A 136 10.42 -4.82 -17.86
C ALA A 136 10.35 -4.15 -19.25
N GLY A 137 10.68 -2.87 -19.31
CA GLY A 137 10.60 -2.07 -20.52
C GLY A 137 9.21 -1.49 -20.83
N GLN A 138 8.17 -1.94 -20.16
CA GLN A 138 6.83 -1.37 -20.27
C GLN A 138 6.69 -0.08 -19.45
N THR A 139 5.62 0.68 -19.74
CA THR A 139 5.32 1.95 -19.06
C THR A 139 4.18 1.76 -18.06
N ALA A 140 4.45 2.09 -16.79
CA ALA A 140 3.44 2.20 -15.74
C ALA A 140 3.02 3.67 -15.56
N PHE A 141 1.71 3.92 -15.43
CA PHE A 141 1.17 5.19 -14.96
C PHE A 141 0.66 5.05 -13.53
N ILE A 142 1.23 5.81 -12.62
CA ILE A 142 0.93 5.78 -11.18
C ILE A 142 0.57 7.21 -10.77
N PRO A 143 -0.71 7.62 -10.87
CA PRO A 143 -1.14 8.97 -10.46
C PRO A 143 -0.99 9.17 -8.94
N ALA A 144 -1.10 10.43 -8.50
CA ALA A 144 -0.89 10.84 -7.12
C ALA A 144 0.48 10.42 -6.56
N GLY A 145 1.55 10.79 -7.27
CA GLY A 145 2.94 10.37 -7.00
C GLY A 145 3.49 10.69 -5.61
N ALA A 146 2.86 11.61 -4.89
CA ALA A 146 3.23 11.93 -3.50
C ALA A 146 2.42 11.16 -2.44
N SER A 147 1.57 10.21 -2.86
CA SER A 147 0.85 9.34 -1.91
C SER A 147 1.78 8.32 -1.27
N GLY A 148 1.41 7.84 -0.07
CA GLY A 148 2.14 6.76 0.60
C GLY A 148 2.25 5.50 -0.28
N LEU A 149 1.20 5.17 -1.03
CA LEU A 149 1.23 4.07 -1.99
C LEU A 149 2.26 4.30 -3.11
N ALA A 150 2.23 5.47 -3.74
CA ALA A 150 3.14 5.79 -4.86
C ALA A 150 4.61 5.86 -4.40
N SER A 151 4.88 6.23 -3.15
CA SER A 151 6.24 6.26 -2.60
C SER A 151 6.94 4.89 -2.59
N LEU A 152 6.17 3.80 -2.58
CA LEU A 152 6.68 2.44 -2.73
C LEU A 152 6.46 1.88 -4.14
N ALA A 153 5.34 2.19 -4.78
CA ALA A 153 5.01 1.69 -6.11
C ALA A 153 5.99 2.17 -7.20
N ILE A 154 6.40 3.45 -7.15
CA ILE A 154 7.33 4.03 -8.14
C ILE A 154 8.69 3.33 -8.07
N PRO A 155 9.41 3.29 -6.94
CA PRO A 155 10.69 2.60 -6.88
C PRO A 155 10.56 1.09 -7.10
N LEU A 156 9.45 0.47 -6.72
CA LEU A 156 9.21 -0.95 -7.01
C LEU A 156 9.13 -1.19 -8.53
N ALA A 157 8.29 -0.43 -9.26
CA ALA A 157 8.19 -0.54 -10.71
C ALA A 157 9.55 -0.28 -11.40
N LYS A 158 10.31 0.71 -10.92
CA LYS A 158 11.66 0.99 -11.42
C LYS A 158 12.62 -0.17 -11.16
N ALA A 159 12.58 -0.80 -10.00
CA ALA A 159 13.43 -1.96 -9.66
C ALA A 159 13.14 -3.17 -10.57
N PHE A 160 11.92 -3.30 -11.08
CA PHE A 160 11.52 -4.32 -12.05
C PHE A 160 11.77 -3.89 -13.52
N GLY A 161 12.43 -2.77 -13.75
CA GLY A 161 12.83 -2.31 -15.07
C GLY A 161 11.74 -1.61 -15.89
N ALA A 162 10.64 -1.21 -15.25
CA ALA A 162 9.59 -0.45 -15.91
C ALA A 162 9.95 1.03 -16.05
N ARG A 163 9.37 1.69 -17.07
CA ARG A 163 9.28 3.13 -17.17
C ARG A 163 8.10 3.61 -16.33
N VAL A 164 8.25 4.68 -15.59
CA VAL A 164 7.19 5.19 -14.71
C VAL A 164 6.83 6.63 -15.05
N ILE A 165 5.53 6.86 -15.26
CA ILE A 165 4.91 8.18 -15.34
C ILE A 165 4.07 8.38 -14.09
N THR A 166 4.16 9.55 -13.46
CA THR A 166 3.34 9.92 -12.31
C THR A 166 2.82 11.34 -12.43
N SER A 167 1.79 11.68 -11.67
CA SER A 167 1.25 13.04 -11.61
C SER A 167 1.19 13.56 -10.18
N VAL A 168 1.37 14.86 -10.02
CA VAL A 168 1.31 15.59 -8.75
C VAL A 168 0.60 16.92 -8.92
N LEU A 169 0.26 17.58 -7.80
CA LEU A 169 -0.56 18.80 -7.80
C LEU A 169 0.24 20.10 -7.90
N SER A 170 1.58 20.05 -7.80
CA SER A 170 2.43 21.24 -7.89
C SER A 170 3.90 20.90 -8.15
N GLU A 171 4.65 21.91 -8.60
CA GLU A 171 6.10 21.81 -8.81
C GLU A 171 6.88 21.47 -7.54
N ASP A 172 6.49 22.01 -6.40
CA ASP A 172 7.17 21.73 -5.13
C ASP A 172 7.00 20.28 -4.72
N ILE A 173 5.80 19.71 -4.94
CA ILE A 173 5.54 18.28 -4.74
C ILE A 173 6.36 17.46 -5.75
N ALA A 174 6.42 17.85 -7.02
CA ALA A 174 7.24 17.18 -8.02
C ALA A 174 8.72 17.11 -7.62
N LYS A 175 9.27 18.22 -7.11
CA LYS A 175 10.63 18.25 -6.58
C LYS A 175 10.82 17.32 -5.39
N SER A 176 9.86 17.27 -4.47
CA SER A 176 9.95 16.46 -3.26
C SER A 176 9.98 14.95 -3.53
N ILE A 177 9.34 14.48 -4.61
CA ILE A 177 9.30 13.06 -5.00
C ILE A 177 10.32 12.68 -6.09
N SER A 178 11.13 13.60 -6.56
CA SER A 178 12.10 13.35 -7.66
C SER A 178 13.06 12.18 -7.35
N HIS A 179 13.37 11.97 -6.08
CA HIS A 179 14.22 10.88 -5.60
C HIS A 179 13.59 9.48 -5.76
N LEU A 180 12.27 9.37 -5.98
CA LEU A 180 11.60 8.08 -6.20
C LEU A 180 11.91 7.45 -7.57
N GLY A 181 12.45 8.25 -8.52
CA GLY A 181 12.97 7.76 -9.80
C GLY A 181 11.95 7.60 -10.91
N ALA A 182 10.77 8.24 -10.84
CA ALA A 182 9.85 8.30 -11.97
C ALA A 182 10.50 8.97 -13.18
N ASP A 183 10.29 8.43 -14.39
CA ASP A 183 10.86 8.95 -15.64
C ASP A 183 10.16 10.24 -16.10
N VAL A 184 8.87 10.38 -15.75
CA VAL A 184 8.06 11.57 -16.03
C VAL A 184 7.25 11.92 -14.79
N ILE A 185 7.34 13.16 -14.33
CA ILE A 185 6.52 13.69 -13.24
C ILE A 185 5.71 14.85 -13.81
N ILE A 186 4.40 14.66 -13.90
CA ILE A 186 3.45 15.63 -14.44
C ILE A 186 3.02 16.57 -13.31
N ASP A 187 3.28 17.86 -13.45
CA ASP A 187 2.71 18.89 -12.58
C ASP A 187 1.32 19.30 -13.11
N SER A 188 0.27 18.72 -12.54
CA SER A 188 -1.12 18.94 -12.98
C SER A 188 -1.61 20.39 -12.77
N SER A 189 -0.84 21.23 -12.08
CA SER A 189 -1.14 22.68 -12.00
C SER A 189 -0.72 23.45 -13.27
N LYS A 190 0.14 22.87 -14.09
CA LYS A 190 0.72 23.49 -15.28
C LYS A 190 0.42 22.77 -16.58
N GLU A 191 0.24 21.43 -16.49
CA GLU A 191 0.12 20.54 -17.62
C GLU A 191 -1.14 19.68 -17.49
N ASN A 192 -1.81 19.43 -18.61
CA ASN A 192 -2.88 18.44 -18.64
C ASN A 192 -2.28 17.03 -18.70
N THR A 193 -2.69 16.15 -17.81
CA THR A 193 -2.18 14.77 -17.74
C THR A 193 -2.39 14.02 -19.05
N ALA A 194 -3.55 14.17 -19.68
CA ALA A 194 -3.88 13.51 -20.93
C ALA A 194 -2.94 13.95 -22.08
N ASP A 195 -2.64 15.26 -22.18
CA ASP A 195 -1.74 15.80 -23.21
C ASP A 195 -0.32 15.24 -23.05
N VAL A 196 0.17 15.10 -21.82
CA VAL A 196 1.50 14.51 -21.55
C VAL A 196 1.48 13.01 -21.88
N LEU A 197 0.44 12.27 -21.51
CA LEU A 197 0.32 10.84 -21.88
C LEU A 197 0.25 10.65 -23.40
N GLU A 198 -0.44 11.53 -24.13
CA GLU A 198 -0.45 11.53 -25.59
C GLU A 198 0.95 11.75 -26.17
N GLN A 199 1.71 12.71 -25.64
CA GLN A 199 3.09 12.96 -26.04
C GLN A 199 3.98 11.74 -25.80
N GLN A 200 3.85 11.09 -24.64
CA GLN A 200 4.58 9.87 -24.31
C GLN A 200 4.23 8.73 -25.27
N MET A 201 2.95 8.54 -25.57
CA MET A 201 2.52 7.54 -26.54
C MET A 201 3.11 7.81 -27.95
N LYS A 202 3.09 9.06 -28.42
CA LYS A 202 3.71 9.47 -29.72
C LYS A 202 5.22 9.27 -29.74
N ALA A 203 5.88 9.36 -28.56
CA ALA A 203 7.30 9.08 -28.39
C ALA A 203 7.63 7.58 -28.31
N GLY A 204 6.65 6.69 -28.39
CA GLY A 204 6.85 5.24 -28.34
C GLY A 204 6.71 4.63 -26.94
N PHE A 205 6.18 5.38 -25.98
CA PHE A 205 5.97 4.95 -24.59
C PHE A 205 4.50 5.02 -24.19
N PRO A 206 3.60 4.24 -24.82
CA PRO A 206 2.20 4.18 -24.42
C PRO A 206 2.09 3.56 -23.02
N VAL A 207 1.06 3.90 -22.27
CA VAL A 207 0.81 3.30 -20.95
C VAL A 207 0.41 1.82 -21.12
N ASN A 208 1.14 0.92 -20.50
CA ASN A 208 0.84 -0.51 -20.48
C ASN A 208 0.00 -0.89 -19.26
N VAL A 209 0.34 -0.32 -18.10
CA VAL A 209 -0.37 -0.56 -16.85
C VAL A 209 -0.60 0.77 -16.13
N ALA A 210 -1.83 1.03 -15.72
CA ALA A 210 -2.14 2.12 -14.80
C ALA A 210 -2.63 1.57 -13.47
N MET A 211 -2.05 2.06 -12.36
CA MET A 211 -2.50 1.77 -11.00
C MET A 211 -3.14 3.04 -10.43
N ASP A 212 -4.46 3.12 -10.54
CA ASP A 212 -5.23 4.34 -10.32
C ASP A 212 -5.90 4.36 -8.94
N CYS A 213 -5.54 5.35 -8.13
CA CYS A 213 -6.19 5.63 -6.85
C CYS A 213 -7.13 6.86 -6.90
N LEU A 214 -7.20 7.56 -8.03
CA LEU A 214 -7.96 8.80 -8.17
C LEU A 214 -9.34 8.58 -8.79
N GLY A 215 -9.41 7.82 -9.90
CA GLY A 215 -10.66 7.67 -10.68
C GLY A 215 -11.10 8.98 -11.35
N GLY A 216 -12.42 9.14 -11.53
CA GLY A 216 -13.02 10.36 -12.02
C GLY A 216 -12.66 10.69 -13.48
N GLU A 217 -12.69 11.97 -13.84
CA GLU A 217 -12.42 12.45 -15.20
C GLU A 217 -11.04 12.06 -15.73
N MET A 218 -10.03 12.00 -14.85
CA MET A 218 -8.65 11.64 -15.23
C MET A 218 -8.61 10.27 -15.89
N LEU A 219 -9.35 9.30 -15.38
CA LEU A 219 -9.47 7.97 -15.98
C LEU A 219 -9.96 8.05 -17.43
N GLY A 220 -11.12 8.69 -17.66
CA GLY A 220 -11.72 8.78 -19.00
C GLY A 220 -10.84 9.50 -20.01
N GLN A 221 -10.18 10.58 -19.59
CA GLN A 221 -9.26 11.35 -20.42
C GLN A 221 -7.96 10.62 -20.75
N SER A 222 -7.51 9.70 -19.90
CA SER A 222 -6.22 9.02 -20.04
C SER A 222 -6.29 7.67 -20.77
N LEU A 223 -7.45 7.00 -20.76
CA LEU A 223 -7.66 5.70 -21.42
C LEU A 223 -7.22 5.65 -22.90
N PRO A 224 -7.42 6.69 -23.74
CA PRO A 224 -6.99 6.66 -25.14
C PRO A 224 -5.48 6.47 -25.35
N PHE A 225 -4.67 6.74 -24.33
CA PHE A 225 -3.19 6.68 -24.40
C PHE A 225 -2.60 5.39 -23.87
N MET A 226 -3.45 4.43 -23.57
CA MET A 226 -3.03 3.06 -23.24
C MET A 226 -2.66 2.27 -24.50
N THR A 227 -1.76 1.32 -24.33
CA THR A 227 -1.51 0.31 -25.35
C THR A 227 -2.72 -0.62 -25.49
N ASN A 228 -2.91 -1.20 -26.69
CA ASN A 228 -3.92 -2.24 -26.88
C ASN A 228 -3.63 -3.45 -25.99
N GLY A 229 -4.61 -3.87 -25.19
CA GLY A 229 -4.45 -4.94 -24.21
C GLY A 229 -3.77 -4.52 -22.91
N GLY A 230 -3.56 -3.21 -22.68
CA GLY A 230 -3.07 -2.68 -21.41
C GLY A 230 -4.11 -2.80 -20.31
N TYR A 231 -3.65 -2.68 -19.06
CA TYR A 231 -4.45 -2.84 -17.85
C TYR A 231 -4.60 -1.52 -17.10
N TRP A 232 -5.86 -1.11 -16.84
CA TRP A 232 -6.15 -0.01 -15.94
C TRP A 232 -6.75 -0.56 -14.66
N ILE A 233 -5.98 -0.55 -13.58
CA ILE A 233 -6.35 -1.12 -12.28
C ILE A 233 -6.84 0.01 -11.38
N ILE A 234 -8.13 0.03 -11.07
CA ILE A 234 -8.75 1.01 -10.18
C ILE A 234 -8.69 0.44 -8.76
N ILE A 235 -7.90 1.06 -7.90
CA ILE A 235 -7.74 0.65 -6.50
C ILE A 235 -8.51 1.57 -5.53
N SER A 236 -8.87 2.77 -5.98
CA SER A 236 -9.68 3.73 -5.24
C SER A 236 -10.24 4.78 -6.18
N THR A 237 -11.16 5.60 -5.67
CA THR A 237 -11.83 6.68 -6.41
C THR A 237 -11.78 7.98 -5.60
N LEU A 238 -10.59 8.40 -5.17
CA LEU A 238 -10.41 9.54 -4.27
C LEU A 238 -10.86 10.88 -4.88
N ALA A 239 -10.82 11.00 -6.22
CA ALA A 239 -11.28 12.18 -6.94
C ALA A 239 -12.74 12.07 -7.40
N GLY A 240 -13.41 10.95 -7.12
CA GLY A 240 -14.82 10.72 -7.49
C GLY A 240 -15.02 9.50 -8.39
N VAL A 241 -16.29 9.20 -8.66
CA VAL A 241 -16.71 8.06 -9.52
C VAL A 241 -17.27 8.51 -10.87
N THR A 242 -17.35 9.82 -11.09
CA THR A 242 -17.85 10.45 -12.31
C THR A 242 -16.86 11.50 -12.80
#